data_74e1f6a924357a7ddac043a3da21e1b4
#
_entry.id   74e1f6a924357a7ddac043a3da21e1b4
#
_cell.length_a   1.000
_cell.length_b   1.000
_cell.length_c   1.000
_cell.angle_alpha   90.00
_cell.angle_beta   90.00
_cell.angle_gamma   90.00
#
_symmetry.space_group_name_H-M   'P 1'
#
loop_
_entity.id
_entity.type
_entity.pdbx_description
1 polymer ?
#
loop_
_entity_poly.entity_id
_entity_poly.type
_entity_poly.pdbx_seq_one_letter_code
_entity_poly.pdbx_strand_id
1 'polypeptide(L)'
;MPQAIMDPEDVRRFAEELKRFNRDLEDRASQLHARFTALSGTWQDQEHIKFSEEFSQTLKALKKFVEVSNQHAPFLLRKAQRIEEYLDQRWVA
;
A
#
# COMPACT_ATOMS: atom_id res chain seq x y z
N MET A 1 -19.24 -27.05 -6.43
CA MET A 1 -19.15 -26.22 -7.60
C MET A 1 -18.31 -24.99 -7.34
N PRO A 2 -17.25 -24.82 -8.09
CA PRO A 2 -16.44 -23.64 -7.89
C PRO A 2 -17.21 -22.40 -8.32
N GLN A 3 -17.43 -21.55 -7.37
CA GLN A 3 -18.04 -20.28 -7.62
C GLN A 3 -17.00 -19.32 -8.15
N ALA A 4 -17.45 -18.29 -8.83
CA ALA A 4 -16.61 -17.15 -9.02
C ALA A 4 -16.38 -16.56 -7.63
N ILE A 5 -15.21 -16.80 -7.09
CA ILE A 5 -14.87 -16.40 -5.74
C ILE A 5 -14.39 -14.97 -5.67
N MET A 6 -14.49 -14.26 -6.80
CA MET A 6 -13.97 -12.90 -6.90
C MET A 6 -14.85 -12.14 -7.89
N ASP A 7 -15.29 -10.96 -7.49
CA ASP A 7 -15.91 -10.00 -8.39
C ASP A 7 -14.79 -9.12 -8.98
N PRO A 8 -14.57 -9.16 -10.31
CA PRO A 8 -13.51 -8.38 -10.94
C PRO A 8 -13.60 -6.87 -10.66
N GLU A 9 -14.82 -6.35 -10.59
CA GLU A 9 -15.02 -4.93 -10.28
C GLU A 9 -14.53 -4.57 -8.88
N ASP A 10 -14.83 -5.42 -7.91
CA ASP A 10 -14.41 -5.20 -6.53
C ASP A 10 -12.89 -5.27 -6.41
N VAL A 11 -12.26 -6.21 -7.09
CA VAL A 11 -10.80 -6.35 -7.07
C VAL A 11 -10.14 -5.15 -7.72
N ARG A 12 -10.69 -4.69 -8.84
CA ARG A 12 -10.18 -3.52 -9.54
C ARG A 12 -10.27 -2.27 -8.67
N ARG A 13 -11.41 -2.10 -8.01
CA ARG A 13 -11.64 -0.99 -7.10
C ARG A 13 -10.67 -1.02 -5.92
N PHE A 14 -10.48 -2.20 -5.34
CA PHE A 14 -9.53 -2.37 -4.24
C PHE A 14 -8.10 -2.03 -4.68
N ALA A 15 -7.68 -2.49 -5.86
CA ALA A 15 -6.34 -2.19 -6.37
C ALA A 15 -6.13 -0.68 -6.54
N GLU A 16 -7.14 0.03 -7.02
CA GLU A 16 -7.06 1.50 -7.14
C GLU A 16 -7.01 2.19 -5.79
N GLU A 17 -7.80 1.71 -4.84
CA GLU A 17 -7.78 2.23 -3.47
C GLU A 17 -6.43 1.99 -2.80
N LEU A 18 -5.85 0.82 -3.03
CA LEU A 18 -4.53 0.48 -2.48
C LEU A 18 -3.45 1.42 -3.03
N LYS A 19 -3.47 1.69 -4.32
CA LYS A 19 -2.52 2.64 -4.92
C LYS A 19 -2.66 4.03 -4.32
N ARG A 20 -3.89 4.48 -4.13
CA ARG A 20 -4.17 5.79 -3.54
C ARG A 20 -3.70 5.84 -2.09
N PHE A 21 -4.01 4.82 -1.33
CA PHE A 21 -3.55 4.69 0.04
C PHE A 21 -2.03 4.75 0.14
N ASN A 22 -1.35 4.04 -0.74
CA ASN A 22 0.11 3.99 -0.74
C ASN A 22 0.72 5.36 -1.04
N ARG A 23 0.15 6.12 -1.97
CA ARG A 23 0.60 7.49 -2.24
C ARG A 23 0.43 8.40 -1.03
N ASP A 24 -0.75 8.33 -0.41
CA ASP A 24 -1.03 9.10 0.80
C ASP A 24 -0.09 8.72 1.93
N LEU A 25 0.16 7.45 2.10
CA LEU A 25 1.05 6.94 3.15
C LEU A 25 2.48 7.45 2.95
N GLU A 26 3.00 7.39 1.72
CA GLU A 26 4.32 7.92 1.42
C GLU A 26 4.41 9.42 1.70
N ASP A 27 3.41 10.18 1.26
CA ASP A 27 3.39 11.63 1.46
C ASP A 27 3.34 11.97 2.94
N ARG A 28 2.47 11.30 3.69
CA ARG A 28 2.32 11.55 5.12
C ARG A 28 3.55 11.11 5.92
N ALA A 29 4.15 9.99 5.54
CA ALA A 29 5.37 9.51 6.17
C ALA A 29 6.52 10.49 5.94
N SER A 30 6.64 11.02 4.73
CA SER A 30 7.64 12.03 4.38
C SER A 30 7.47 13.30 5.20
N GLN A 31 6.22 13.79 5.31
CA GLN A 31 5.91 14.98 6.10
C GLN A 31 6.23 14.77 7.57
N LEU A 32 5.85 13.62 8.10
CA LEU A 32 6.09 13.32 9.50
C LEU A 32 7.58 13.21 9.79
N HIS A 33 8.33 12.60 8.88
CA HIS A 33 9.78 12.51 9.00
C HIS A 33 10.42 13.90 9.02
N ALA A 34 9.98 14.80 8.13
CA ALA A 34 10.48 16.17 8.08
C ALA A 34 10.19 16.92 9.40
N ARG A 35 9.00 16.73 9.94
CA ARG A 35 8.62 17.35 11.21
C ARG A 35 9.43 16.79 12.37
N PHE A 36 9.68 15.50 12.36
CA PHE A 36 10.53 14.89 13.40
C PHE A 36 11.96 15.40 13.31
N THR A 37 12.49 15.55 12.10
CA THR A 37 13.84 16.10 11.90
C THR A 37 13.94 17.54 12.44
N ALA A 38 12.90 18.35 12.20
CA ALA A 38 12.84 19.69 12.73
C ALA A 38 12.77 19.70 14.26
N LEU A 39 12.02 18.77 14.83
CA LEU A 39 11.91 18.64 16.29
C LEU A 39 13.25 18.29 16.93
N SER A 40 14.10 17.56 16.23
CA SER A 40 15.44 17.18 16.71
C SER A 40 16.33 18.38 17.03
N GLY A 41 16.00 19.55 16.50
CA GLY A 41 16.73 20.78 16.81
C GLY A 41 16.48 21.29 18.23
N THR A 42 15.36 20.90 18.84
CA THR A 42 14.96 21.38 20.16
C THR A 42 14.81 20.25 21.20
N TRP A 43 14.76 19.02 20.74
CA TRP A 43 14.60 17.85 21.62
C TRP A 43 15.80 16.92 21.42
N GLN A 44 16.70 16.86 22.41
CA GLN A 44 17.98 16.16 22.29
C GLN A 44 18.34 15.40 23.56
N ASP A 45 17.44 14.58 24.06
CA ASP A 45 17.71 13.72 25.21
C ASP A 45 17.73 12.24 24.80
N GLN A 46 17.91 11.36 25.78
CA GLN A 46 18.00 9.93 25.54
C GLN A 46 16.69 9.35 24.99
N GLU A 47 15.57 9.90 25.42
CA GLU A 47 14.27 9.44 24.91
C GLU A 47 14.10 9.80 23.45
N HIS A 48 14.64 10.93 23.02
CA HIS A 48 14.65 11.30 21.61
C HIS A 48 15.44 10.29 20.79
N ILE A 49 16.63 9.89 21.28
CA ILE A 49 17.46 8.91 20.57
C ILE A 49 16.72 7.58 20.42
N LYS A 50 16.12 7.13 21.51
CA LYS A 50 15.36 5.88 21.54
C LYS A 50 14.17 5.92 20.59
N PHE A 51 13.40 6.99 20.65
CA PHE A 51 12.27 7.18 19.74
C PHE A 51 12.73 7.27 18.30
N SER A 52 13.84 7.94 18.03
CA SER A 52 14.40 8.08 16.69
C SER A 52 14.71 6.73 16.05
N GLU A 53 15.27 5.80 16.82
CA GLU A 53 15.55 4.46 16.33
C GLU A 53 14.27 3.70 15.97
N GLU A 54 13.30 3.74 16.88
CA GLU A 54 12.01 3.08 16.66
C GLU A 54 11.26 3.68 15.48
N PHE A 55 11.26 5.00 15.39
CA PHE A 55 10.59 5.72 14.32
C PHE A 55 11.23 5.39 12.95
N SER A 56 12.55 5.34 12.91
CA SER A 56 13.29 4.98 11.70
C SER A 56 12.93 3.57 11.23
N GLN A 57 12.84 2.62 12.16
CA GLN A 57 12.45 1.25 11.83
C GLN A 57 11.01 1.17 11.34
N THR A 58 10.12 1.93 11.97
CA THR A 58 8.71 1.99 11.54
C THR A 58 8.60 2.55 10.13
N LEU A 59 9.33 3.62 9.82
CA LEU A 59 9.32 4.20 8.46
C LEU A 59 9.84 3.21 7.43
N LYS A 60 10.87 2.43 7.76
CA LYS A 60 11.37 1.38 6.87
C LYS A 60 10.32 0.30 6.63
N ALA A 61 9.60 -0.09 7.69
CA ALA A 61 8.52 -1.09 7.56
C ALA A 61 7.38 -0.57 6.68
N LEU A 62 7.01 0.69 6.83
CA LEU A 62 5.99 1.32 5.99
C LEU A 62 6.42 1.39 4.53
N LYS A 63 7.67 1.74 4.29
CA LYS A 63 8.22 1.77 2.94
C LYS A 63 8.19 0.39 2.30
N LYS A 64 8.54 -0.63 3.05
CA LYS A 64 8.48 -2.02 2.58
C LYS A 64 7.05 -2.42 2.25
N PHE A 65 6.10 -2.06 3.09
CA PHE A 65 4.69 -2.32 2.83
C PHE A 65 4.25 -1.69 1.51
N VAL A 66 4.62 -0.43 1.26
CA VAL A 66 4.26 0.26 0.02
C VAL A 66 4.89 -0.45 -1.19
N GLU A 67 6.16 -0.81 -1.11
CA GLU A 67 6.84 -1.51 -2.20
C GLU A 67 6.15 -2.83 -2.54
N VAL A 68 5.87 -3.63 -1.52
CA VAL A 68 5.24 -4.94 -1.71
C VAL A 68 3.83 -4.79 -2.26
N SER A 69 3.02 -3.90 -1.70
CA SER A 69 1.65 -3.72 -2.16
C SER A 69 1.60 -3.13 -3.57
N ASN A 70 2.52 -2.25 -3.93
CA ASN A 70 2.60 -1.74 -5.30
C ASN A 70 2.98 -2.84 -6.31
N GLN A 71 3.75 -3.83 -5.89
CA GLN A 71 4.03 -5.00 -6.72
C GLN A 71 2.81 -5.90 -6.90
N HIS A 72 1.95 -5.96 -5.89
CA HIS A 72 0.74 -6.77 -5.96
C HIS A 72 -0.38 -6.14 -6.75
N ALA A 73 -0.48 -4.82 -6.79
CA ALA A 73 -1.58 -4.14 -7.47
C ALA A 73 -1.72 -4.54 -8.95
N PRO A 74 -0.63 -4.54 -9.76
CA PRO A 74 -0.74 -5.00 -11.16
C PRO A 74 -1.18 -6.46 -11.27
N PHE A 75 -0.75 -7.29 -10.35
CA PHE A 75 -1.13 -8.70 -10.31
C PHE A 75 -2.64 -8.85 -10.08
N LEU A 76 -3.19 -8.08 -9.16
CA LEU A 76 -4.63 -8.07 -8.90
C LEU A 76 -5.42 -7.60 -10.12
N LEU A 77 -4.92 -6.58 -10.79
CA LEU A 77 -5.58 -6.06 -12.01
C LEU A 77 -5.57 -7.08 -13.13
N ARG A 78 -4.47 -7.81 -13.31
CA ARG A 78 -4.40 -8.88 -14.30
C ARG A 78 -5.36 -10.02 -13.96
N LYS A 79 -5.46 -10.36 -12.70
CA LYS A 79 -6.37 -11.41 -12.27
C LYS A 79 -7.83 -11.02 -12.52
N ALA A 80 -8.19 -9.78 -12.23
CA ALA A 80 -9.52 -9.26 -12.51
C ALA A 80 -9.83 -9.34 -14.01
N GLN A 81 -8.88 -8.97 -14.85
CA GLN A 81 -9.03 -9.02 -16.29
C GLN A 81 -9.25 -10.46 -16.78
N ARG A 82 -8.51 -11.42 -16.27
CA ARG A 82 -8.68 -12.83 -16.63
C ARG A 82 -10.07 -13.35 -16.27
N ILE A 83 -10.56 -12.94 -15.12
CA ILE A 83 -11.90 -13.37 -14.70
C ILE A 83 -12.97 -12.75 -15.59
N GLU A 84 -12.82 -11.50 -15.97
CA GLU A 84 -13.73 -10.85 -16.91
C GLU A 84 -13.73 -11.54 -18.25
N GLU A 85 -12.56 -11.87 -18.78
CA GLU A 85 -12.45 -12.60 -20.05
C GLU A 85 -13.12 -13.96 -19.96
N TYR A 86 -12.94 -14.66 -18.86
CA TYR A 86 -13.59 -15.94 -18.64
C TYR A 86 -15.11 -15.80 -18.64
N LEU A 87 -15.64 -14.81 -17.96
CA LEU A 87 -17.07 -14.58 -17.89
C LEU A 87 -17.64 -14.18 -19.25
N ASP A 88 -16.92 -13.37 -20.01
CA ASP A 88 -17.33 -13.00 -21.36
C ASP A 88 -17.39 -14.20 -22.29
N GLN A 89 -16.38 -15.06 -22.26
CA GLN A 89 -16.37 -16.29 -23.06
C GLN A 89 -17.53 -17.21 -22.73
N ARG A 90 -17.88 -17.24 -21.45
CA ARG A 90 -18.98 -18.06 -20.97
C ARG A 90 -20.35 -17.62 -21.59
N TRP A 91 -20.50 -16.32 -21.83
CA TRP A 91 -21.72 -15.78 -22.40
C TRP A 91 -21.77 -15.89 -23.91
N VAL A 92 -20.65 -15.98 -24.56
CA VAL A 92 -20.56 -16.04 -26.02
C VAL A 92 -20.75 -17.45 -26.53
N ALA A 93 -20.55 -18.45 -25.73
CA ALA A 93 -20.78 -19.84 -26.13
C ALA A 93 -22.25 -20.13 -26.32
#